data_b7636a9443a54d36909d8d4cd1caf65b
#
_entry.id   b7636a9443a54d36909d8d4cd1caf65b
#
_cell.length_a   1.000
_cell.length_b   1.000
_cell.length_c   1.000
_cell.angle_alpha   90.00
_cell.angle_beta   90.00
_cell.angle_gamma   90.00
#
_symmetry.space_group_name_H-M   'P 1'
#
loop_
_entity.id
_entity.type
_entity.pdbx_description
1 polymer ?
#
loop_
_entity_poly.entity_id
_entity_poly.type
_entity_poly.pdbx_seq_one_letter_code
_entity_poly.pdbx_strand_id
1 'polypeptide(L)'
;MPDTIAKSTKSKHILVVDDDFEIAESIRYALTSAGYEVSLARDGNEGVAVAEVKCPDLMILDMMMPKRSGLLVLERLRQHNDDPLPVIVITGNEGNRHREYAELLGVSDYLHKPFTIDRLIDSVKKLLNSKAK
;
A
#
# COMPACT_ATOMS: atom_id res chain seq x y z
N MET A 1 -9.01 15.63 25.16
CA MET A 1 -9.04 15.66 24.55
C MET A 1 -8.81 15.64 24.11
N PRO A 2 -8.68 15.59 24.29
CA PRO A 2 -8.33 15.48 23.78
C PRO A 2 -8.09 15.35 23.20
N ASP A 3 -7.87 15.22 23.16
CA ASP A 3 -7.69 15.11 22.50
C ASP A 3 -7.43 15.19 21.91
N THR A 4 -7.36 15.18 21.95
CA THR A 4 -7.13 15.22 21.35
C THR A 4 -6.44 15.28 20.79
N ILE A 5 -6.05 15.28 21.10
CA ILE A 5 -5.26 15.14 20.61
C ILE A 5 -4.86 14.60 19.92
N ALA A 6 -4.93 14.14 20.15
CA ALA A 6 -4.64 13.50 19.63
C ALA A 6 -4.71 13.28 18.61
N LYS A 7 -5.03 13.62 18.27
CA LYS A 7 -5.04 13.42 17.25
C LYS A 7 -4.03 13.52 16.54
N SER A 8 -3.35 14.14 17.03
CA SER A 8 -2.23 14.25 16.53
C SER A 8 -1.67 13.07 16.26
N THR A 9 -1.71 12.41 17.05
CA THR A 9 -1.33 11.18 16.77
C THR A 9 -2.24 10.71 15.79
N LYS A 10 -2.61 11.48 14.90
CA LYS A 10 -3.47 11.04 13.92
C LYS A 10 -2.95 9.84 13.27
N SER A 11 -3.81 8.94 12.97
CA SER A 11 -3.49 7.71 12.32
C SER A 11 -2.92 7.95 10.96
N LYS A 12 -1.94 7.18 10.59
CA LYS A 12 -1.49 7.15 9.21
C LYS A 12 -2.52 6.44 8.36
N HIS A 13 -2.63 6.86 7.13
CA HIS A 13 -3.62 6.33 6.20
C HIS A 13 -2.96 5.41 5.19
N ILE A 14 -3.48 4.20 5.06
CA ILE A 14 -2.95 3.19 4.15
C ILE A 14 -4.01 2.85 3.13
N LEU A 15 -3.62 2.85 1.87
CA LEU A 15 -4.51 2.43 0.79
C LEU A 15 -4.11 1.03 0.35
N VAL A 16 -5.07 0.11 0.36
CA VAL A 16 -4.84 -1.27 -0.08
C VAL A 16 -5.54 -1.46 -1.41
N VAL A 17 -4.78 -1.83 -2.43
CA VAL A 17 -5.29 -2.03 -3.78
C VAL A 17 -5.16 -3.50 -4.12
N ASP A 18 -6.27 -4.22 -4.11
CA ASP A 18 -6.27 -5.66 -4.33
C ASP A 18 -7.66 -6.06 -4.78
N ASP A 19 -7.76 -6.87 -5.83
CA ASP A 19 -9.05 -7.29 -6.33
C ASP A 19 -9.61 -8.49 -5.55
N ASP A 20 -8.82 -9.10 -4.70
CA ASP A 20 -9.29 -10.21 -3.87
C ASP A 20 -9.86 -9.63 -2.59
N PHE A 21 -11.19 -9.64 -2.51
CA PHE A 21 -11.87 -9.01 -1.39
C PHE A 21 -11.49 -9.62 -0.04
N GLU A 22 -11.32 -10.93 0.01
CA GLU A 22 -10.98 -11.58 1.28
C GLU A 22 -9.61 -11.18 1.76
N ILE A 23 -8.65 -11.11 0.86
CA ILE A 23 -7.31 -10.69 1.23
C ILE A 23 -7.33 -9.24 1.67
N ALA A 24 -8.00 -8.39 0.89
CA ALA A 24 -8.05 -6.98 1.21
C ALA A 24 -8.69 -6.73 2.58
N GLU A 25 -9.77 -7.44 2.88
CA GLU A 25 -10.42 -7.28 4.18
C GLU A 25 -9.57 -7.80 5.32
N SER A 26 -8.84 -8.89 5.10
CA SER A 26 -7.94 -9.39 6.13
C SER A 26 -6.86 -8.36 6.44
N ILE A 27 -6.31 -7.76 5.41
CA ILE A 27 -5.28 -6.74 5.58
C ILE A 27 -5.86 -5.52 6.28
N ARG A 28 -7.06 -5.09 5.84
CA ARG A 28 -7.69 -3.93 6.46
C ARG A 28 -7.94 -4.16 7.94
N TYR A 29 -8.45 -5.33 8.28
CA TYR A 29 -8.73 -5.65 9.67
C TYR A 29 -7.45 -5.58 10.51
N ALA A 30 -6.40 -6.20 10.02
CA ALA A 30 -5.15 -6.25 10.77
C ALA A 30 -4.54 -4.85 10.94
N LEU A 31 -4.55 -4.06 9.90
CA LEU A 31 -3.97 -2.74 9.98
C LEU A 31 -4.81 -1.79 10.80
N THR A 32 -6.13 -1.89 10.69
CA THR A 32 -7.02 -1.08 11.53
C THR A 32 -6.80 -1.42 13.00
N SER A 33 -6.65 -2.72 13.30
CA SER A 33 -6.38 -3.14 14.67
C SER A 33 -5.06 -2.60 15.18
N ALA A 34 -4.13 -2.36 14.28
CA ALA A 34 -2.83 -1.82 14.67
C ALA A 34 -2.82 -0.30 14.76
N GLY A 35 -3.95 0.35 14.51
CA GLY A 35 -4.07 1.79 14.70
C GLY A 35 -4.02 2.63 13.44
N TYR A 36 -4.07 2.02 12.26
CA TYR A 36 -4.02 2.78 11.01
C TYR A 36 -5.42 2.96 10.43
N GLU A 37 -5.58 4.03 9.65
CA GLU A 37 -6.77 4.19 8.82
C GLU A 37 -6.52 3.48 7.50
N VAL A 38 -7.53 2.80 6.98
CA VAL A 38 -7.35 1.99 5.79
C VAL A 38 -8.47 2.25 4.80
N SER A 39 -8.09 2.50 3.55
CA SER A 39 -9.03 2.54 2.44
C SER A 39 -8.74 1.38 1.51
N LEU A 40 -9.77 0.89 0.85
CA LEU A 40 -9.62 -0.22 -0.09
C LEU A 40 -9.97 0.23 -1.49
N ALA A 41 -9.25 -0.30 -2.46
CA ALA A 41 -9.59 -0.15 -3.87
C ALA A 41 -9.53 -1.53 -4.49
N ARG A 42 -10.44 -1.82 -5.40
CA ARG A 42 -10.58 -3.17 -5.93
C ARG A 42 -9.88 -3.37 -7.26
N ASP A 43 -9.42 -2.31 -7.86
CA ASP A 43 -8.66 -2.44 -9.10
C ASP A 43 -7.75 -1.23 -9.23
N GLY A 44 -6.91 -1.27 -10.25
CA GLY A 44 -5.91 -0.24 -10.42
C GLY A 44 -6.49 1.14 -10.71
N ASN A 45 -7.59 1.19 -11.44
CA ASN A 45 -8.20 2.48 -11.74
C ASN A 45 -8.74 3.14 -10.47
N GLU A 46 -9.42 2.35 -9.66
CA GLU A 46 -9.92 2.86 -8.39
C GLU A 46 -8.76 3.24 -7.48
N GLY A 47 -7.69 2.45 -7.51
CA GLY A 47 -6.52 2.73 -6.68
C GLY A 47 -5.92 4.08 -6.99
N VAL A 48 -5.73 4.37 -8.28
CA VAL A 48 -5.18 5.67 -8.67
C VAL A 48 -6.12 6.80 -8.24
N ALA A 49 -7.41 6.62 -8.46
CA ALA A 49 -8.36 7.67 -8.13
C ALA A 49 -8.38 7.96 -6.63
N VAL A 50 -8.37 6.91 -5.82
CA VAL A 50 -8.38 7.09 -4.37
C VAL A 50 -7.08 7.72 -3.91
N ALA A 51 -5.95 7.30 -4.48
CA ALA A 51 -4.67 7.85 -4.09
C ALA A 51 -4.60 9.34 -4.35
N GLU A 52 -5.16 9.77 -5.48
CA GLU A 52 -5.12 11.19 -5.82
C GLU A 52 -5.99 12.03 -4.92
N VAL A 53 -7.11 11.47 -4.46
CA VAL A 53 -8.04 12.21 -3.62
C VAL A 53 -7.62 12.17 -2.16
N LYS A 54 -7.23 11.01 -1.66
CA LYS A 54 -7.01 10.83 -0.23
C LYS A 54 -5.56 10.99 0.21
N CYS A 55 -4.63 10.97 -0.72
CA CYS A 55 -3.21 11.17 -0.41
C CYS A 55 -2.75 10.28 0.75
N PRO A 56 -2.79 8.97 0.59
CA PRO A 56 -2.42 8.08 1.69
C PRO A 56 -0.93 8.20 2.03
N ASP A 57 -0.58 7.73 3.19
CA ASP A 57 0.81 7.73 3.64
C ASP A 57 1.58 6.52 3.13
N LEU A 58 0.87 5.48 2.70
CA LEU A 58 1.48 4.26 2.21
C LEU A 58 0.45 3.51 1.38
N MET A 59 0.92 2.79 0.36
CA MET A 59 0.04 1.97 -0.46
C MET A 59 0.51 0.52 -0.41
N ILE A 60 -0.44 -0.40 -0.31
CA ILE A 60 -0.18 -1.83 -0.49
C ILE A 60 -0.84 -2.20 -1.79
N LEU A 61 -0.06 -2.73 -2.73
CA LEU A 61 -0.48 -2.86 -4.11
C LEU A 61 -0.29 -4.27 -4.62
N ASP A 62 -1.39 -4.89 -5.06
CA ASP A 62 -1.34 -6.19 -5.71
C ASP A 62 -0.92 -5.98 -7.17
N MET A 63 0.08 -6.71 -7.61
CA MET A 63 0.58 -6.56 -8.98
C MET A 63 -0.29 -7.22 -10.01
N MET A 64 -1.09 -8.20 -9.64
CA MET A 64 -1.87 -8.97 -10.60
C MET A 64 -3.34 -8.64 -10.46
N MET A 65 -3.78 -7.61 -11.14
CA MET A 65 -5.17 -7.20 -11.11
C MET A 65 -5.72 -7.09 -12.52
N PRO A 66 -7.03 -7.29 -12.67
CA PRO A 66 -7.60 -7.40 -14.02
C PRO A 66 -7.66 -6.12 -14.84
N LYS A 67 -8.05 -5.01 -14.27
CA LYS A 67 -8.30 -3.84 -15.11
C LYS A 67 -7.08 -2.99 -15.36
N ARG A 68 -6.26 -2.84 -14.37
CA ARG A 68 -5.01 -2.10 -14.51
C ARG A 68 -4.00 -2.79 -13.62
N SER A 69 -2.95 -3.31 -14.23
CA SER A 69 -1.94 -4.03 -13.47
C SER A 69 -1.27 -3.12 -12.45
N GLY A 70 -0.70 -3.72 -11.43
CA GLY A 70 0.00 -2.96 -10.42
C GLY A 70 1.14 -2.13 -10.99
N LEU A 71 1.79 -2.64 -12.04
CA LEU A 71 2.87 -1.87 -12.65
C LEU A 71 2.36 -0.56 -13.23
N LEU A 72 1.20 -0.60 -13.87
CA LEU A 72 0.64 0.63 -14.45
C LEU A 72 0.25 1.62 -13.37
N VAL A 73 -0.29 1.11 -12.26
CA VAL A 73 -0.61 1.99 -11.13
C VAL A 73 0.66 2.67 -10.63
N LEU A 74 1.72 1.89 -10.47
CA LEU A 74 2.97 2.40 -9.98
C LEU A 74 3.54 3.46 -10.92
N GLU A 75 3.52 3.19 -12.21
CA GLU A 75 4.01 4.16 -13.18
C GLU A 75 3.23 5.46 -13.08
N ARG A 76 1.92 5.36 -12.97
CA ARG A 76 1.09 6.56 -12.89
C ARG A 76 1.43 7.39 -11.65
N LEU A 77 1.59 6.72 -10.52
CA LEU A 77 1.90 7.42 -9.28
C LEU A 77 3.25 8.12 -9.35
N ARG A 78 4.23 7.47 -9.98
CA ARG A 78 5.57 8.06 -10.04
C ARG A 78 5.65 9.24 -10.98
N GLN A 79 4.72 9.36 -11.91
CA GLN A 79 4.69 10.49 -12.82
C GLN A 79 4.29 11.78 -12.15
N HIS A 80 3.51 11.69 -11.08
CA HIS A 80 2.88 12.89 -10.53
C HIS A 80 3.40 13.29 -9.17
N ASN A 81 4.32 12.53 -8.59
CA ASN A 81 4.78 12.82 -7.24
C ASN A 81 6.25 13.10 -7.21
N ASP A 82 6.61 14.28 -6.77
CA ASP A 82 7.99 14.59 -6.47
C ASP A 82 8.44 13.86 -5.22
N ASP A 83 7.51 13.60 -4.33
CA ASP A 83 7.81 12.93 -3.07
C ASP A 83 7.15 11.57 -3.12
N PRO A 84 7.89 10.55 -3.49
CA PRO A 84 7.25 9.26 -3.80
C PRO A 84 6.55 8.64 -2.61
N LEU A 85 5.34 8.21 -2.87
CA LEU A 85 4.56 7.45 -1.91
C LEU A 85 5.23 6.11 -1.65
N PRO A 86 5.42 5.72 -0.39
CA PRO A 86 5.93 4.37 -0.12
C PRO A 86 4.93 3.33 -0.59
N VAL A 87 5.42 2.31 -1.28
CA VAL A 87 4.57 1.27 -1.83
C VAL A 87 5.13 -0.10 -1.45
N ILE A 88 4.28 -0.93 -0.87
CA ILE A 88 4.59 -2.34 -0.63
C ILE A 88 3.86 -3.11 -1.73
N VAL A 89 4.61 -3.83 -2.54
CA VAL A 89 4.04 -4.60 -3.62
C VAL A 89 3.81 -6.04 -3.18
N ILE A 90 2.65 -6.58 -3.50
CA ILE A 90 2.30 -7.96 -3.19
C ILE A 90 2.09 -8.69 -4.50
N THR A 91 2.62 -9.89 -4.63
CA THR A 91 2.45 -10.65 -5.86
C THR A 91 2.42 -12.15 -5.56
N GLY A 92 1.60 -12.88 -6.29
CA GLY A 92 1.64 -14.33 -6.28
C GLY A 92 2.48 -14.90 -7.40
N ASN A 93 3.02 -14.02 -8.21
CA ASN A 93 3.79 -14.44 -9.36
C ASN A 93 5.26 -14.54 -9.02
N GLU A 94 5.90 -15.61 -9.45
CA GLU A 94 7.30 -15.80 -9.15
C GLU A 94 8.24 -15.19 -10.16
N GLY A 95 7.71 -14.54 -11.18
CA GLY A 95 8.54 -13.99 -12.23
C GLY A 95 9.44 -12.88 -11.73
N ASN A 96 10.72 -12.97 -12.03
CA ASN A 96 11.65 -11.94 -11.61
C ASN A 96 11.51 -10.66 -12.41
N ARG A 97 10.92 -10.74 -13.57
CA ARG A 97 10.79 -9.55 -14.40
C ARG A 97 9.95 -8.46 -13.73
N HIS A 98 8.85 -8.85 -13.11
CA HIS A 98 8.01 -7.87 -12.43
C HIS A 98 8.75 -7.26 -11.26
N ARG A 99 9.50 -8.06 -10.55
CA ARG A 99 10.23 -7.56 -9.41
C ARG A 99 11.28 -6.54 -9.81
N GLU A 100 12.04 -6.85 -10.85
CA GLU A 100 13.09 -5.94 -11.28
C GLU A 100 12.51 -4.61 -11.73
N TYR A 101 11.41 -4.65 -12.46
CA TYR A 101 10.79 -3.42 -12.94
C TYR A 101 10.20 -2.62 -11.79
N ALA A 102 9.59 -3.32 -10.83
CA ALA A 102 9.03 -2.64 -9.67
C ALA A 102 10.14 -1.95 -8.88
N GLU A 103 11.29 -2.60 -8.76
CA GLU A 103 12.40 -1.99 -8.06
C GLU A 103 12.89 -0.74 -8.75
N LEU A 104 12.89 -0.75 -10.07
CA LEU A 104 13.26 0.44 -10.82
C LEU A 104 12.30 1.59 -10.55
N LEU A 105 11.04 1.28 -10.28
CA LEU A 105 10.05 2.31 -9.98
C LEU A 105 10.03 2.68 -8.51
N GLY A 106 10.97 2.17 -7.73
CA GLY A 106 11.17 2.63 -6.37
C GLY A 106 10.19 2.08 -5.35
N VAL A 107 9.79 0.81 -5.48
CA VAL A 107 8.93 0.22 -4.46
C VAL A 107 9.71 0.07 -3.17
N SER A 108 9.01 0.17 -2.06
CA SER A 108 9.64 0.15 -0.75
C SER A 108 9.83 -1.26 -0.21
N ASP A 109 8.95 -2.17 -0.56
CA ASP A 109 9.08 -3.56 -0.15
C ASP A 109 8.31 -4.43 -1.13
N TYR A 110 8.59 -5.73 -1.11
CA TYR A 110 8.05 -6.64 -2.11
C TYR A 110 7.75 -7.95 -1.41
N LEU A 111 6.48 -8.31 -1.33
CA LEU A 111 6.04 -9.51 -0.63
C LEU A 111 5.44 -10.51 -1.58
N HIS A 112 5.81 -11.78 -1.38
CA HIS A 112 5.26 -12.88 -2.15
C HIS A 112 4.08 -13.49 -1.43
N LYS A 113 3.04 -13.84 -2.15
CA LYS A 113 1.95 -14.64 -1.59
C LYS A 113 2.37 -16.09 -1.54
N PRO A 114 2.06 -16.81 -0.51
CA PRO A 114 1.41 -16.34 0.70
C PRO A 114 2.39 -15.63 1.63
N PHE A 115 1.90 -14.63 2.34
CA PHE A 115 2.70 -13.94 3.33
C PHE A 115 1.95 -13.96 4.64
N THR A 116 2.66 -13.73 5.75
CA THR A 116 1.99 -13.65 7.03
C THR A 116 1.58 -12.20 7.29
N ILE A 117 0.54 -12.04 8.05
CA ILE A 117 0.09 -10.71 8.45
C ILE A 117 1.19 -10.02 9.26
N ASP A 118 1.89 -10.77 10.09
CA ASP A 118 2.97 -10.19 10.88
C ASP A 118 4.07 -9.61 10.01
N ARG A 119 4.41 -10.30 8.93
CA ARG A 119 5.42 -9.81 8.01
C ARG A 119 4.97 -8.50 7.36
N LEU A 120 3.70 -8.44 6.98
CA LEU A 120 3.17 -7.23 6.37
C LEU A 120 3.17 -6.08 7.36
N ILE A 121 2.71 -6.31 8.57
CA ILE A 121 2.65 -5.26 9.57
C ILE A 121 4.05 -4.76 9.91
N ASP A 122 5.02 -5.65 9.99
CA ASP A 122 6.39 -5.23 10.22
C ASP A 122 6.89 -4.28 9.14
N SER A 123 6.59 -4.60 7.89
CA SER A 123 6.99 -3.76 6.78
C SER A 123 6.33 -2.39 6.86
N VAL A 124 5.03 -2.37 7.15
CA VAL A 124 4.28 -1.13 7.28
C VAL A 124 4.88 -0.25 8.37
N LYS A 125 5.11 -0.84 9.54
CA LYS A 125 5.64 -0.08 10.66
C LYS A 125 7.02 0.48 10.35
N LYS A 126 7.85 -0.33 9.73
CA LYS A 126 9.20 0.10 9.41
C LYS A 126 9.17 1.29 8.45
N LEU A 127 8.35 1.22 7.43
CA LEU A 127 8.30 2.28 6.44
C LEU A 127 7.71 3.56 6.99
N LEU A 128 6.65 3.46 7.77
CA LEU A 128 6.01 4.65 8.30
C LEU A 128 6.81 5.27 9.44
N ASN A 129 7.46 4.44 10.24
CA ASN A 129 8.31 4.99 11.30
C ASN A 129 9.54 5.66 10.74
N SER A 130 10.10 5.13 9.66
CA SER A 130 11.24 5.77 9.04
C SER A 130 10.90 7.16 8.56
N LYS A 131 9.69 7.35 8.07
CA LYS A 131 9.27 8.66 7.61
C LYS A 131 9.13 9.65 8.75
N ALA A 132 8.92 9.16 9.94
CA ALA A 132 8.76 10.03 11.09
C ALA A 132 10.03 10.74 11.46
N LYS A 133 11.15 10.27 10.93
CA LYS A 133 12.39 10.97 11.17
C LYS A 133 12.57 12.07 10.18
#